data_81f685b835c674b1eda420e1a9bc14dc
#
_entry.id   81f685b835c674b1eda420e1a9bc14dc
#
_cell.length_a   1.000
_cell.length_b   1.000
_cell.length_c   1.000
_cell.angle_alpha   90.00
_cell.angle_beta   90.00
_cell.angle_gamma   90.00
#
_symmetry.space_group_name_H-M   'P 1'
#
loop_
_entity.id
_entity.type
_entity.pdbx_description
1 polymer ?
#
loop_
_entity_poly.entity_id
_entity_poly.type
_entity_poly.pdbx_seq_one_letter_code
_entity_poly.pdbx_strand_id
1 'polypeptide(L)'
;IRVVGFHGHTLWHDPERGRTRQIGDGALLAARLGIDVVNDFRSADMAAGGQGAPLAPLYHAALARGSKGTPELPLAVLNLGGVANITWIGAAQRLLAFDTGPASALIDDLMLRRCGEAYDRDGKRAAAGQVSDAVLAVLLDDAYFSAPPPKSLDRNAFDAAPIEVLSTE
;
A
#
# COMPACT_ATOMS: atom_id res chain seq x y z
N ILE A 1 -25.01 10.85 -1.82
CA ILE A 1 -23.63 11.04 -2.33
C ILE A 1 -23.65 12.33 -3.15
N ARG A 2 -22.73 13.23 -2.92
CA ARG A 2 -22.67 14.55 -3.60
C ARG A 2 -21.48 14.66 -4.56
N VAL A 3 -20.45 13.85 -4.35
CA VAL A 3 -19.25 13.83 -5.17
C VAL A 3 -18.65 12.43 -5.18
N VAL A 4 -18.05 12.04 -6.28
CA VAL A 4 -17.34 10.76 -6.46
C VAL A 4 -15.88 11.07 -6.76
N GLY A 5 -14.95 10.44 -6.03
CA GLY A 5 -13.54 10.38 -6.41
C GLY A 5 -13.32 9.20 -7.34
N PHE A 6 -12.80 9.45 -8.54
CA PHE A 6 -12.58 8.42 -9.55
C PHE A 6 -11.12 8.41 -9.98
N HIS A 7 -10.37 7.45 -9.48
CA HIS A 7 -8.94 7.30 -9.81
C HIS A 7 -8.70 6.73 -11.21
N GLY A 8 -9.64 5.93 -11.72
CA GLY A 8 -9.40 5.10 -12.89
C GLY A 8 -8.46 3.93 -12.58
N HIS A 9 -8.00 3.23 -13.63
CA HIS A 9 -7.04 2.15 -13.50
C HIS A 9 -5.69 2.57 -14.09
N THR A 10 -4.62 2.47 -13.30
CA THR A 10 -3.28 2.84 -13.75
C THR A 10 -2.72 1.79 -14.70
N LEU A 11 -2.42 2.19 -15.93
CA LEU A 11 -1.72 1.37 -16.90
C LEU A 11 -0.21 1.42 -16.69
N TRP A 12 0.30 2.62 -16.45
CA TRP A 12 1.71 2.85 -16.14
C TRP A 12 1.88 4.17 -15.38
N HIS A 13 2.97 4.26 -14.64
CA HIS A 13 3.34 5.42 -13.85
C HIS A 13 4.86 5.52 -13.81
N ASP A 14 5.40 6.59 -14.37
CA ASP A 14 6.84 6.84 -14.52
C ASP A 14 7.10 8.30 -14.17
N PRO A 15 7.21 8.63 -12.87
CA PRO A 15 7.40 9.99 -12.42
C PRO A 15 8.75 10.58 -12.83
N GLU A 16 9.78 9.76 -13.02
CA GLU A 16 11.10 10.23 -13.46
C GLU A 16 11.04 10.83 -14.87
N ARG A 17 10.16 10.30 -15.72
CA ARG A 17 9.90 10.83 -17.06
C ARG A 17 8.68 11.73 -17.14
N GLY A 18 8.11 12.11 -16.02
CA GLY A 18 6.92 12.95 -15.94
C GLY A 18 5.69 12.32 -16.61
N ARG A 19 5.57 11.01 -16.60
CA ARG A 19 4.51 10.29 -17.32
C ARG A 19 3.65 9.46 -16.40
N THR A 20 2.34 9.56 -16.59
CA THR A 20 1.37 8.68 -15.94
C THR A 20 0.16 8.47 -16.84
N ARG A 21 -0.46 7.31 -16.77
CA ARG A 21 -1.68 7.03 -17.53
C ARG A 21 -2.64 6.18 -16.70
N GLN A 22 -3.78 6.77 -16.42
CA GLN A 22 -4.95 6.09 -15.88
C GLN A 22 -6.02 6.00 -16.97
N ILE A 23 -6.64 4.84 -17.10
CA ILE A 23 -7.81 4.66 -17.97
C ILE A 23 -9.10 4.81 -17.18
N GLY A 24 -10.10 5.28 -17.87
CA GLY A 24 -11.42 5.60 -17.35
C GLY A 24 -11.79 7.03 -17.72
N ASP A 25 -13.08 7.30 -17.87
CA ASP A 25 -13.61 8.60 -18.28
C ASP A 25 -14.48 9.16 -17.16
N GLY A 26 -13.90 10.10 -16.40
CA GLY A 26 -14.58 10.77 -15.30
C GLY A 26 -15.74 11.66 -15.76
N ALA A 27 -15.64 12.27 -16.94
CA ALA A 27 -16.70 13.10 -17.50
C ALA A 27 -17.92 12.25 -17.92
N LEU A 28 -17.68 11.11 -18.56
CA LEU A 28 -18.72 10.16 -18.89
C LEU A 28 -19.40 9.63 -17.62
N LEU A 29 -18.62 9.33 -16.58
CA LEU A 29 -19.14 8.87 -15.29
C LEU A 29 -20.04 9.93 -14.65
N ALA A 30 -19.59 11.20 -14.63
CA ALA A 30 -20.38 12.30 -14.12
C ALA A 30 -21.70 12.47 -14.89
N ALA A 31 -21.64 12.43 -16.22
CA ALA A 31 -22.82 12.55 -17.07
C ALA A 31 -23.83 11.40 -16.85
N ARG A 32 -23.33 10.18 -16.63
CA ARG A 32 -24.19 8.99 -16.39
C ARG A 32 -24.82 8.97 -15.01
N LEU A 33 -24.12 9.47 -13.99
CA LEU A 33 -24.58 9.43 -12.61
C LEU A 33 -25.35 10.70 -12.19
N GLY A 34 -25.18 11.80 -12.90
CA GLY A 34 -25.68 13.11 -12.47
C GLY A 34 -25.04 13.60 -11.17
N ILE A 35 -23.79 13.20 -10.90
CA ILE A 35 -23.04 13.50 -9.67
C ILE A 35 -21.66 14.04 -10.10
N ASP A 36 -21.18 15.05 -9.38
CA ASP A 36 -19.84 15.60 -9.61
C ASP A 36 -18.76 14.51 -9.44
N VAL A 37 -17.81 14.48 -10.35
CA VAL A 37 -16.69 13.52 -10.33
C VAL A 37 -15.37 14.28 -10.31
N VAL A 38 -14.54 13.96 -9.32
CA VAL A 38 -13.14 14.41 -9.24
C VAL A 38 -12.26 13.28 -9.74
N ASN A 39 -11.47 13.52 -10.74
CA ASN A 39 -10.58 12.53 -11.36
C ASN A 39 -9.20 13.12 -11.67
N ASP A 40 -8.32 12.33 -12.28
CA ASP A 40 -6.95 12.73 -12.65
C ASP A 40 -6.14 13.29 -11.49
N PHE A 41 -6.04 12.52 -10.41
CA PHE A 41 -5.39 12.96 -9.18
C PHE A 41 -3.88 13.17 -9.31
N ARG A 42 -3.21 12.56 -10.31
CA ARG A 42 -1.75 12.51 -10.40
C ARG A 42 -1.14 13.62 -11.26
N SER A 43 -1.84 14.03 -12.33
CA SER A 43 -1.25 14.89 -13.35
C SER A 43 -0.87 16.27 -12.82
N ALA A 44 -1.69 16.86 -11.94
CA ALA A 44 -1.40 18.18 -11.37
C ALA A 44 -0.18 18.17 -10.44
N ASP A 45 -0.04 17.13 -9.61
CA ASP A 45 1.11 16.98 -8.72
C ASP A 45 2.40 16.77 -9.51
N MET A 46 2.36 15.92 -10.54
CA MET A 46 3.51 15.70 -11.41
C MET A 46 3.91 16.94 -12.19
N ALA A 47 2.93 17.71 -12.67
CA ALA A 47 3.20 19.00 -13.35
C ALA A 47 3.85 20.03 -12.42
N ALA A 48 3.57 19.95 -11.12
CA ALA A 48 4.20 20.78 -10.09
C ALA A 48 5.57 20.25 -9.62
N GLY A 49 6.08 19.17 -10.23
CA GLY A 49 7.36 18.56 -9.86
C GLY A 49 7.27 17.47 -8.78
N GLY A 50 6.05 17.08 -8.39
CA GLY A 50 5.81 15.96 -7.51
C GLY A 50 5.85 14.63 -8.26
N GLN A 51 5.71 13.53 -7.52
CA GLN A 51 5.75 12.18 -8.07
C GLN A 51 4.36 11.63 -8.44
N GLY A 52 3.28 12.35 -8.13
CA GLY A 52 1.91 11.90 -8.39
C GLY A 52 1.45 10.70 -7.56
N ALA A 53 2.32 10.14 -6.75
CA ALA A 53 2.06 9.01 -5.84
C ALA A 53 3.14 8.92 -4.76
N PRO A 54 2.82 8.41 -3.54
CA PRO A 54 1.48 8.12 -3.05
C PRO A 54 0.70 9.38 -2.66
N LEU A 55 -0.62 9.41 -2.86
CA LEU A 55 -1.49 10.52 -2.43
C LEU A 55 -2.30 10.16 -1.16
N ALA A 56 -2.40 8.87 -0.83
CA ALA A 56 -3.08 8.40 0.38
C ALA A 56 -2.59 9.06 1.69
N PRO A 57 -1.29 9.38 1.86
CA PRO A 57 -0.80 10.08 3.05
C PRO A 57 -1.48 11.41 3.34
N LEU A 58 -1.84 12.17 2.30
CA LEU A 58 -2.59 13.42 2.45
C LEU A 58 -4.00 13.18 3.01
N TYR A 59 -4.65 12.10 2.57
CA TYR A 59 -5.94 11.70 3.08
C TYR A 59 -5.86 11.21 4.53
N HIS A 60 -4.84 10.41 4.88
CA HIS A 60 -4.59 10.00 6.26
C HIS A 60 -4.40 11.22 7.18
N ALA A 61 -3.62 12.20 6.74
CA ALA A 61 -3.42 13.44 7.50
C ALA A 61 -4.70 14.26 7.64
N ALA A 62 -5.56 14.28 6.62
CA ALA A 62 -6.85 14.95 6.67
C ALA A 62 -7.82 14.25 7.65
N LEU A 63 -7.86 12.91 7.63
CA LEU A 63 -8.65 12.12 8.57
C LEU A 63 -8.20 12.35 10.02
N ALA A 64 -6.88 12.32 10.26
CA ALA A 64 -6.33 12.56 11.59
C ALA A 64 -6.75 13.92 12.16
N ARG A 65 -6.80 14.96 11.32
CA ARG A 65 -7.25 16.30 11.72
C ARG A 65 -8.76 16.42 11.94
N GLY A 66 -9.54 15.66 11.16
CA GLY A 66 -11.02 15.68 11.21
C GLY A 66 -11.64 14.79 12.27
N SER A 67 -10.87 13.95 12.93
CA SER A 67 -11.36 13.03 13.95
C SER A 67 -11.82 13.76 15.21
N LYS A 68 -12.95 13.36 15.77
CA LYS A 68 -13.38 13.83 17.08
C LYS A 68 -12.39 13.33 18.14
N GLY A 69 -11.69 14.24 18.78
CA GLY A 69 -10.54 13.94 19.64
C GLY A 69 -9.31 13.81 18.75
N THR A 70 -8.71 14.95 18.40
CA THR A 70 -7.49 15.00 17.58
C THR A 70 -6.45 14.04 18.16
N PRO A 71 -6.00 13.03 17.41
CA PRO A 71 -5.01 12.10 17.93
C PRO A 71 -3.72 12.83 18.27
N GLU A 72 -3.04 12.36 19.33
CA GLU A 72 -1.73 12.90 19.65
C GLU A 72 -0.73 12.64 18.53
N LEU A 73 0.10 13.64 18.22
CA LEU A 73 1.17 13.49 17.25
C LEU A 73 2.50 13.19 18.00
N PRO A 74 3.38 12.39 17.41
CA PRO A 74 3.29 11.80 16.06
C PRO A 74 2.31 10.63 15.98
N LEU A 75 1.68 10.47 14.81
CA LEU A 75 0.75 9.37 14.51
C LEU A 75 1.30 8.55 13.34
N ALA A 76 1.17 7.24 13.42
CA ALA A 76 1.45 6.34 12.32
C ALA A 76 0.17 5.64 11.87
N VAL A 77 -0.10 5.68 10.57
CA VAL A 77 -1.16 4.89 9.92
C VAL A 77 -0.49 3.76 9.15
N LEU A 78 -0.68 2.54 9.64
CA LEU A 78 -0.14 1.33 9.01
C LEU A 78 -1.23 0.69 8.15
N ASN A 79 -0.91 0.43 6.89
CA ASN A 79 -1.73 -0.34 5.97
C ASN A 79 -1.06 -1.70 5.72
N LEU A 80 -1.81 -2.78 5.94
CA LEU A 80 -1.37 -4.17 5.72
C LEU A 80 -2.12 -4.73 4.51
N GLY A 81 -1.61 -4.43 3.31
CA GLY A 81 -2.08 -5.01 2.05
C GLY A 81 -1.18 -6.15 1.59
N GLY A 82 -1.02 -6.35 0.28
CA GLY A 82 -0.04 -7.30 -0.27
C GLY A 82 1.38 -6.90 0.11
N VAL A 83 1.68 -5.61 0.04
CA VAL A 83 2.84 -4.93 0.62
C VAL A 83 2.34 -4.03 1.74
N ALA A 84 3.04 -4.03 2.86
CA ALA A 84 2.74 -3.14 3.98
C ALA A 84 3.35 -1.76 3.75
N ASN A 85 2.60 -0.72 4.09
CA ASN A 85 3.11 0.65 4.03
C ASN A 85 2.68 1.46 5.25
N ILE A 86 3.45 2.48 5.55
CA ILE A 86 3.20 3.37 6.67
C ILE A 86 3.08 4.82 6.20
N THR A 87 2.16 5.55 6.80
CA THR A 87 2.13 7.01 6.76
C THR A 87 2.42 7.55 8.14
N TRP A 88 3.56 8.17 8.32
CA TRP A 88 3.91 8.86 9.54
C TRP A 88 3.51 10.34 9.44
N ILE A 89 2.78 10.81 10.42
CA ILE A 89 2.27 12.18 10.53
C ILE A 89 2.92 12.82 11.75
N GLY A 90 3.87 13.68 11.52
CA GLY A 90 4.59 14.38 12.58
C GLY A 90 4.00 15.75 12.90
N ALA A 91 4.60 16.44 13.86
CA ALA A 91 4.29 17.83 14.16
C ALA A 91 4.52 18.73 12.94
N ALA A 92 3.87 19.90 12.92
CA ALA A 92 3.94 20.87 11.83
C ALA A 92 3.63 20.27 10.44
N GLN A 93 2.70 19.33 10.39
CA GLN A 93 2.21 18.67 9.16
C GLN A 93 3.29 17.91 8.36
N ARG A 94 4.40 17.56 8.98
CA ARG A 94 5.40 16.72 8.31
C ARG A 94 4.80 15.35 8.02
N LEU A 95 4.92 14.92 6.77
CA LEU A 95 4.48 13.61 6.31
C LEU A 95 5.68 12.81 5.80
N LEU A 96 5.71 11.53 6.16
CA LEU A 96 6.63 10.56 5.57
C LEU A 96 5.80 9.31 5.28
N ALA A 97 5.92 8.80 4.06
CA ALA A 97 5.25 7.57 3.68
C ALA A 97 6.21 6.67 2.89
N PHE A 98 6.18 5.38 3.17
CA PHE A 98 7.02 4.40 2.49
C PHE A 98 6.49 2.98 2.74
N ASP A 99 6.90 2.04 1.89
CA ASP A 99 6.62 0.64 2.08
C ASP A 99 7.55 0.06 3.14
N THR A 100 6.99 -0.68 4.09
CA THR A 100 7.73 -1.22 5.24
C THR A 100 8.26 -2.63 5.00
N GLY A 101 7.62 -3.38 4.10
CA GLY A 101 7.99 -4.75 3.78
C GLY A 101 6.85 -5.54 3.14
N PRO A 102 7.06 -6.82 2.84
CA PRO A 102 5.98 -7.69 2.40
C PRO A 102 4.95 -7.88 3.51
N ALA A 103 3.70 -8.13 3.12
CA ALA A 103 2.62 -8.43 4.05
C ALA A 103 1.81 -9.64 3.57
N SER A 104 0.54 -9.48 3.21
CA SER A 104 -0.29 -10.63 2.85
C SER A 104 0.15 -11.32 1.57
N ALA A 105 0.86 -10.66 0.67
CA ALA A 105 1.21 -11.25 -0.63
C ALA A 105 1.98 -12.57 -0.51
N LEU A 106 2.98 -12.65 0.38
CA LEU A 106 3.73 -13.89 0.59
C LEU A 106 2.85 -15.00 1.19
N ILE A 107 1.95 -14.64 2.10
CA ILE A 107 1.01 -15.58 2.72
C ILE A 107 0.03 -16.10 1.68
N ASP A 108 -0.57 -15.19 0.89
CA ASP A 108 -1.56 -15.53 -0.13
C ASP A 108 -0.95 -16.44 -1.21
N ASP A 109 0.26 -16.11 -1.67
CA ASP A 109 0.99 -16.93 -2.63
C ASP A 109 1.34 -18.31 -2.08
N LEU A 110 1.71 -18.40 -0.80
CA LEU A 110 1.95 -19.68 -0.11
C LEU A 110 0.66 -20.52 -0.01
N MET A 111 -0.45 -19.88 0.38
CA MET A 111 -1.76 -20.52 0.47
C MET A 111 -2.21 -21.05 -0.88
N LEU A 112 -2.05 -20.26 -1.95
CA LEU A 112 -2.41 -20.69 -3.30
C LEU A 112 -1.58 -21.90 -3.73
N ARG A 113 -0.26 -21.86 -3.53
CA ARG A 113 0.62 -22.97 -3.94
C ARG A 113 0.41 -24.25 -3.15
N ARG A 114 0.22 -24.16 -1.83
CA ARG A 114 0.16 -25.34 -0.95
C ARG A 114 -1.23 -25.87 -0.72
N CYS A 115 -2.23 -25.01 -0.75
CA CYS A 115 -3.59 -25.35 -0.36
C CYS A 115 -4.60 -25.16 -1.48
N GLY A 116 -4.23 -24.49 -2.60
CA GLY A 116 -5.17 -24.10 -3.65
C GLY A 116 -6.16 -23.02 -3.21
N GLU A 117 -5.90 -22.36 -2.08
CA GLU A 117 -6.75 -21.31 -1.51
C GLU A 117 -6.14 -19.93 -1.79
N ALA A 118 -6.96 -18.93 -2.09
CA ALA A 118 -6.47 -17.60 -2.46
C ALA A 118 -5.87 -16.81 -1.28
N TYR A 119 -6.21 -17.17 -0.04
CA TYR A 119 -5.73 -16.54 1.19
C TYR A 119 -6.04 -17.41 2.41
N ASP A 120 -5.38 -17.16 3.55
CA ASP A 120 -5.68 -17.81 4.83
C ASP A 120 -6.95 -17.21 5.45
N ARG A 121 -8.07 -17.94 5.29
CA ARG A 121 -9.37 -17.48 5.79
C ARG A 121 -9.39 -17.40 7.31
N ASP A 122 -9.68 -16.21 7.82
CA ASP A 122 -9.73 -15.91 9.26
C ASP A 122 -8.39 -16.14 9.97
N GLY A 123 -7.27 -16.25 9.25
CA GLY A 123 -5.96 -16.52 9.82
C GLY A 123 -5.83 -17.88 10.51
N LYS A 124 -6.63 -18.86 10.11
CA LYS A 124 -6.73 -20.16 10.81
C LYS A 124 -5.45 -20.96 10.76
N ARG A 125 -4.77 -20.96 9.61
CA ARG A 125 -3.50 -21.69 9.47
C ARG A 125 -2.38 -20.98 10.20
N ALA A 126 -2.32 -19.65 10.11
CA ALA A 126 -1.36 -18.86 10.86
C ALA A 126 -1.53 -19.05 12.37
N ALA A 127 -2.78 -19.11 12.87
CA ALA A 127 -3.07 -19.34 14.29
C ALA A 127 -2.73 -20.76 14.77
N ALA A 128 -2.75 -21.76 13.87
CA ALA A 128 -2.38 -23.13 14.19
C ALA A 128 -0.87 -23.39 14.06
N GLY A 129 -0.14 -22.50 13.38
CA GLY A 129 1.29 -22.63 13.13
C GLY A 129 2.15 -22.16 14.30
N GLN A 130 3.44 -22.40 14.16
CA GLN A 130 4.47 -21.88 15.05
C GLN A 130 5.48 -21.03 14.29
N VAL A 131 5.95 -19.96 14.91
CA VAL A 131 6.98 -19.09 14.31
C VAL A 131 8.30 -19.85 14.23
N SER A 132 8.89 -19.86 13.03
CA SER A 132 10.26 -20.35 12.83
C SER A 132 11.22 -19.17 12.90
N ASP A 133 11.94 -19.05 14.01
CA ASP A 133 12.93 -17.98 14.21
C ASP A 133 14.03 -18.00 13.14
N ALA A 134 14.43 -19.19 12.68
CA ALA A 134 15.44 -19.32 11.63
C ALA A 134 14.97 -18.73 10.29
N VAL A 135 13.72 -19.02 9.89
CA VAL A 135 13.13 -18.45 8.66
C VAL A 135 12.89 -16.96 8.81
N LEU A 136 12.40 -16.53 9.97
CA LEU A 136 12.20 -15.10 10.25
C LEU A 136 13.52 -14.33 10.17
N ALA A 137 14.61 -14.86 10.72
CA ALA A 137 15.93 -14.24 10.64
C ALA A 137 16.41 -14.07 9.19
N VAL A 138 16.21 -15.08 8.35
CA VAL A 138 16.57 -15.00 6.92
C VAL A 138 15.72 -13.96 6.19
N LEU A 139 14.41 -13.91 6.44
CA LEU A 139 13.53 -12.92 5.81
C LEU A 139 13.86 -11.50 6.24
N LEU A 140 14.29 -11.29 7.49
CA LEU A 140 14.64 -9.97 8.01
C LEU A 140 16.06 -9.50 7.63
N ASP A 141 16.90 -10.39 7.13
CA ASP A 141 18.25 -10.05 6.66
C ASP A 141 18.29 -9.43 5.26
N ASP A 142 17.14 -9.05 4.71
CA ASP A 142 17.08 -8.37 3.43
C ASP A 142 17.51 -6.90 3.55
N ALA A 143 18.36 -6.46 2.61
CA ALA A 143 18.89 -5.10 2.55
C ALA A 143 17.80 -4.02 2.47
N TYR A 144 16.60 -4.38 2.01
CA TYR A 144 15.46 -3.49 1.97
C TYR A 144 15.13 -2.90 3.34
N PHE A 145 15.21 -3.69 4.42
CA PHE A 145 14.88 -3.21 5.75
C PHE A 145 15.85 -2.15 6.27
N SER A 146 17.10 -2.21 5.86
CA SER A 146 18.14 -1.24 6.21
C SER A 146 18.13 0.02 5.33
N ALA A 147 17.42 0.01 4.20
CA ALA A 147 17.34 1.16 3.30
C ALA A 147 16.58 2.33 3.95
N PRO A 148 17.10 3.57 3.86
CA PRO A 148 16.43 4.74 4.41
C PRO A 148 15.13 5.07 3.64
N PRO A 149 14.09 5.60 4.30
CA PRO A 149 12.93 6.14 3.62
C PRO A 149 13.24 7.50 2.94
N PRO A 150 12.46 7.90 1.90
CA PRO A 150 11.34 7.17 1.34
C PRO A 150 11.79 5.99 0.48
N LYS A 151 11.06 4.88 0.55
CA LYS A 151 11.34 3.68 -0.24
C LYS A 151 10.04 2.99 -0.63
N SER A 152 10.06 2.29 -1.75
CA SER A 152 8.93 1.49 -2.24
C SER A 152 9.35 0.05 -2.48
N LEU A 153 8.39 -0.86 -2.47
CA LEU A 153 8.61 -2.27 -2.64
C LEU A 153 7.70 -2.82 -3.74
N ASP A 154 8.30 -3.49 -4.72
CA ASP A 154 7.53 -4.31 -5.64
C ASP A 154 7.01 -5.55 -4.91
N ARG A 155 5.77 -5.97 -5.21
CA ARG A 155 5.15 -7.16 -4.61
C ARG A 155 6.04 -8.42 -4.75
N ASN A 156 6.77 -8.53 -5.85
CA ASN A 156 7.57 -9.70 -6.21
C ASN A 156 9.06 -9.56 -5.83
N ALA A 157 9.42 -8.49 -5.13
CA ALA A 157 10.83 -8.23 -4.79
C ALA A 157 11.37 -9.16 -3.71
N PHE A 158 10.50 -9.71 -2.85
CA PHE A 158 10.92 -10.63 -1.79
C PHE A 158 10.91 -12.08 -2.29
N ASP A 159 12.01 -12.79 -2.03
CA ASP A 159 12.10 -14.21 -2.31
C ASP A 159 11.26 -15.00 -1.31
N ALA A 160 10.40 -15.86 -1.83
CA ALA A 160 9.58 -16.77 -1.03
C ALA A 160 10.31 -18.09 -0.68
N ALA A 161 11.48 -18.35 -1.26
CA ALA A 161 12.21 -19.62 -1.06
C ALA A 161 12.45 -19.97 0.44
N PRO A 162 12.78 -19.02 1.34
CA PRO A 162 12.90 -19.35 2.76
C PRO A 162 11.63 -19.88 3.39
N ILE A 163 10.46 -19.51 2.87
CA ILE A 163 9.17 -19.95 3.40
C ILE A 163 8.79 -21.34 2.85
N GLU A 164 9.34 -21.70 1.69
CA GLU A 164 9.01 -22.97 1.03
C GLU A 164 9.56 -24.20 1.75
N VAL A 165 10.56 -24.02 2.60
CA VAL A 165 11.13 -25.12 3.41
C VAL A 165 10.31 -25.41 4.68
N LEU A 166 9.34 -24.55 5.03
CA LEU A 166 8.48 -24.79 6.19
C LEU A 166 7.52 -25.95 5.90
N SER A 167 7.34 -26.82 6.89
CA SER A 167 6.34 -27.89 6.78
C SER A 167 4.91 -27.33 6.79
N THR A 168 3.98 -28.13 6.28
CA THR A 168 2.53 -27.82 6.32
C THR A 168 1.83 -28.55 7.46
N GLU A 169 2.59 -29.29 8.28
CA GLU A 169 2.08 -30.02 9.43
C GLU A 169 1.92 -29.15 10.67
#